data_bb4f136759e093e60c2160478cf5f7cf
#
_entry.id   bb4f136759e093e60c2160478cf5f7cf
#
_cell.length_a   1.000
_cell.length_b   1.000
_cell.length_c   1.000
_cell.angle_alpha   90.00
_cell.angle_beta   90.00
_cell.angle_gamma   90.00
#
_symmetry.space_group_name_H-M   'P 1'
#
loop_
_entity.id
_entity.type
_entity.pdbx_description
1 polymer ?
#
loop_
_entity_poly.entity_id
_entity_poly.type
_entity_poly.pdbx_seq_one_letter_code
_entity_poly.pdbx_strand_id
1 'polypeptide(L)'
;MKTILAALALALATTAAFADTVKIGVIGPFSGPFSTSGKNFKAGIDAWLALNGAKVAGNDIEVIYRDVPSADPGLSKSLAQELVIKDGVQYLAGFYFTPDAMAVAPLLEKANVPMVVMNAATSAIVTKSPLVVRTSFTMWQNATPMTQVVAEAGVKKIITVVSDYGPGIDAETAFKAGFEKQGGTVVESLRLPMATNDFAPIMQRIKDSGAEGLFAFLPSGPPTLGFVKAYNDNGLKAAGVKFFATGDLTPESDLPVLGDNALGLQTTYHYAVSHDSPENKAFVEAARKALGNPAELAAPAVGAYDGMFVISKMIEATGGKPDAAKAVEAVKGLSWVSPRGPVSIDPETRHITQNVYLREIAKDADGNYINKELRTFEKQGDPGLAGK
;
A
#
# COMPACT_ATOMS: atom_id res chain seq x y z
N MET A 1 -25.01 -51.74 61.66
CA MET A 1 -23.83 -51.04 61.10
C MET A 1 -24.15 -50.78 59.60
N LYS A 2 -24.55 -49.56 59.27
CA LYS A 2 -24.88 -49.16 57.95
C LYS A 2 -23.83 -48.10 57.51
N THR A 3 -22.97 -48.48 56.61
CA THR A 3 -21.94 -47.61 55.99
C THR A 3 -22.60 -46.78 54.87
N ILE A 4 -22.62 -45.45 55.02
CA ILE A 4 -23.07 -44.50 54.01
C ILE A 4 -21.85 -44.14 53.22
N LEU A 5 -21.82 -44.54 51.92
CA LEU A 5 -20.86 -43.99 50.92
C LEU A 5 -21.39 -42.63 50.43
N ALA A 6 -20.67 -41.56 50.74
CA ALA A 6 -20.88 -40.25 50.17
C ALA A 6 -20.09 -40.18 48.82
N ALA A 7 -20.78 -40.21 47.69
CA ALA A 7 -20.21 -39.93 46.38
C ALA A 7 -20.07 -38.42 46.20
N LEU A 8 -18.83 -37.92 46.22
CA LEU A 8 -18.50 -36.53 45.91
C LEU A 8 -18.48 -36.37 44.35
N ALA A 9 -19.58 -35.89 43.77
CA ALA A 9 -19.62 -35.52 42.38
C ALA A 9 -18.88 -34.18 42.19
N LEU A 10 -17.65 -34.24 41.70
CA LEU A 10 -16.88 -33.07 41.29
C LEU A 10 -17.45 -32.56 39.93
N ALA A 11 -18.34 -31.57 39.98
CA ALA A 11 -18.83 -30.88 38.78
C ALA A 11 -17.68 -30.05 38.24
N LEU A 12 -17.00 -30.56 37.19
CA LEU A 12 -16.17 -29.75 36.32
C LEU A 12 -17.08 -28.77 35.57
N ALA A 13 -17.21 -27.57 36.11
CA ALA A 13 -17.75 -26.44 35.38
C ALA A 13 -16.72 -26.09 34.30
N THR A 14 -16.89 -26.66 33.13
CA THR A 14 -16.24 -26.14 31.93
C THR A 14 -16.84 -24.77 31.66
N THR A 15 -16.15 -23.72 32.10
CA THR A 15 -16.40 -22.36 31.61
C THR A 15 -16.14 -22.39 30.13
N ALA A 16 -17.22 -22.44 29.34
CA ALA A 16 -17.12 -22.14 27.94
C ALA A 16 -16.57 -20.71 27.85
N ALA A 17 -15.29 -20.58 27.53
CA ALA A 17 -14.72 -19.30 27.19
C ALA A 17 -15.46 -18.87 25.91
N PHE A 18 -16.41 -17.95 26.06
CA PHE A 18 -16.96 -17.26 24.90
C PHE A 18 -15.78 -16.59 24.21
N ALA A 19 -15.57 -16.91 22.95
CA ALA A 19 -14.61 -16.21 22.13
C ALA A 19 -15.05 -14.73 22.07
N ASP A 20 -14.19 -13.82 22.55
CA ASP A 20 -14.44 -12.41 22.39
C ASP A 20 -14.28 -12.06 20.89
N THR A 21 -15.05 -11.08 20.41
CA THR A 21 -14.92 -10.60 19.04
C THR A 21 -13.97 -9.41 19.00
N VAL A 22 -12.89 -9.52 18.23
CA VAL A 22 -12.00 -8.40 17.94
C VAL A 22 -12.46 -7.71 16.66
N LYS A 23 -12.77 -6.41 16.76
CA LYS A 23 -13.27 -5.61 15.66
C LYS A 23 -12.19 -4.76 15.04
N ILE A 24 -12.09 -4.81 13.71
CA ILE A 24 -11.13 -4.04 12.89
C ILE A 24 -11.92 -3.10 12.00
N GLY A 25 -11.72 -1.78 12.15
CA GLY A 25 -12.31 -0.76 11.30
C GLY A 25 -11.41 -0.45 10.10
N VAL A 26 -11.91 -0.63 8.88
CA VAL A 26 -11.16 -0.37 7.65
C VAL A 26 -11.76 0.82 6.92
N ILE A 27 -10.94 1.86 6.70
CA ILE A 27 -11.32 3.07 5.97
C ILE A 27 -10.62 3.07 4.60
N GLY A 28 -11.39 3.20 3.53
CA GLY A 28 -10.86 3.20 2.17
C GLY A 28 -11.89 3.59 1.12
N PRO A 29 -11.49 3.69 -0.16
CA PRO A 29 -12.38 4.10 -1.26
C PRO A 29 -13.16 2.89 -1.80
N PHE A 30 -14.28 2.55 -1.17
CA PHE A 30 -15.12 1.41 -1.59
C PHE A 30 -16.14 1.79 -2.68
N SER A 31 -16.27 3.09 -2.98
CA SER A 31 -17.06 3.63 -4.10
C SER A 31 -16.27 4.69 -4.87
N GLY A 32 -16.87 5.26 -5.94
CA GLY A 32 -16.27 6.33 -6.74
C GLY A 32 -15.09 5.90 -7.61
N PRO A 33 -14.27 6.87 -8.09
CA PRO A 33 -13.24 6.61 -9.12
C PRO A 33 -12.08 5.75 -8.65
N PHE A 34 -11.88 5.59 -7.33
CA PHE A 34 -10.82 4.77 -6.74
C PHE A 34 -11.33 3.45 -6.14
N SER A 35 -12.58 3.05 -6.45
CA SER A 35 -13.24 1.88 -5.86
C SER A 35 -12.51 0.55 -6.13
N THR A 36 -11.76 0.42 -7.21
CA THR A 36 -10.90 -0.75 -7.46
C THR A 36 -9.89 -0.95 -6.34
N SER A 37 -9.32 0.12 -5.79
CA SER A 37 -8.38 0.04 -4.65
C SER A 37 -9.08 -0.44 -3.37
N GLY A 38 -10.30 0.01 -3.10
CA GLY A 38 -11.11 -0.47 -1.97
C GLY A 38 -11.48 -1.95 -2.10
N LYS A 39 -11.87 -2.40 -3.31
CA LYS A 39 -12.07 -3.83 -3.60
C LYS A 39 -10.80 -4.64 -3.34
N ASN A 40 -9.63 -4.11 -3.70
CA ASN A 40 -8.35 -4.75 -3.43
C ASN A 40 -8.03 -4.81 -1.93
N PHE A 41 -8.34 -3.79 -1.14
CA PHE A 41 -8.24 -3.89 0.33
C PHE A 41 -9.08 -5.05 0.85
N LYS A 42 -10.35 -5.11 0.43
CA LYS A 42 -11.24 -6.20 0.83
C LYS A 42 -10.70 -7.56 0.39
N ALA A 43 -10.23 -7.69 -0.84
CA ALA A 43 -9.69 -8.94 -1.37
C ALA A 43 -8.44 -9.41 -0.61
N GLY A 44 -7.56 -8.49 -0.23
CA GLY A 44 -6.38 -8.82 0.58
C GLY A 44 -6.75 -9.28 1.99
N ILE A 45 -7.72 -8.63 2.64
CA ILE A 45 -8.24 -9.01 3.95
C ILE A 45 -8.92 -10.39 3.86
N ASP A 46 -9.81 -10.58 2.90
CA ASP A 46 -10.53 -11.85 2.70
C ASP A 46 -9.57 -13.00 2.35
N ALA A 47 -8.52 -12.73 1.57
CA ALA A 47 -7.47 -13.70 1.27
C ALA A 47 -6.71 -14.12 2.54
N TRP A 48 -6.37 -13.15 3.40
CA TRP A 48 -5.72 -13.47 4.67
C TRP A 48 -6.60 -14.35 5.56
N LEU A 49 -7.88 -13.97 5.71
CA LEU A 49 -8.86 -14.75 6.49
C LEU A 49 -9.07 -16.15 5.91
N ALA A 50 -9.11 -16.30 4.58
CA ALA A 50 -9.26 -17.58 3.93
C ALA A 50 -8.07 -18.53 4.15
N LEU A 51 -6.84 -17.99 4.17
CA LEU A 51 -5.62 -18.77 4.31
C LEU A 51 -5.22 -19.02 5.77
N ASN A 52 -5.62 -18.16 6.71
CA ASN A 52 -5.19 -18.21 8.10
C ASN A 52 -6.34 -18.45 9.10
N GLY A 53 -7.59 -18.36 8.64
CA GLY A 53 -8.80 -18.48 9.47
C GLY A 53 -9.24 -17.13 10.06
N ALA A 54 -10.50 -17.11 10.51
CA ALA A 54 -11.14 -15.92 11.09
C ALA A 54 -11.02 -15.87 12.62
N LYS A 55 -10.07 -16.60 13.21
CA LYS A 55 -9.80 -16.59 14.66
C LYS A 55 -8.33 -16.33 14.94
N VAL A 56 -8.04 -15.41 15.88
CA VAL A 56 -6.69 -15.10 16.34
C VAL A 56 -6.65 -15.12 17.85
N ALA A 57 -5.73 -15.88 18.44
CA ALA A 57 -5.60 -16.06 19.90
C ALA A 57 -6.93 -16.42 20.58
N GLY A 58 -7.77 -17.22 19.91
CA GLY A 58 -9.09 -17.65 20.41
C GLY A 58 -10.24 -16.66 20.19
N ASN A 59 -9.95 -15.44 19.67
CA ASN A 59 -10.97 -14.41 19.42
C ASN A 59 -11.44 -14.48 17.97
N ASP A 60 -12.73 -14.27 17.74
CA ASP A 60 -13.30 -14.11 16.40
C ASP A 60 -12.94 -12.73 15.81
N ILE A 61 -12.65 -12.66 14.51
CA ILE A 61 -12.32 -11.41 13.83
C ILE A 61 -13.55 -10.90 13.08
N GLU A 62 -13.93 -9.65 13.35
CA GLU A 62 -14.96 -8.91 12.61
C GLU A 62 -14.32 -7.70 11.92
N VAL A 63 -14.57 -7.53 10.62
CA VAL A 63 -14.05 -6.39 9.84
C VAL A 63 -15.20 -5.48 9.43
N ILE A 64 -15.11 -4.20 9.80
CA ILE A 64 -16.12 -3.17 9.54
C ILE A 64 -15.54 -2.16 8.56
N TYR A 65 -16.18 -2.01 7.40
CA TYR A 65 -15.71 -1.12 6.34
C TYR A 65 -16.44 0.23 6.37
N ARG A 66 -15.69 1.31 6.09
CA ARG A 66 -16.21 2.67 5.92
C ARG A 66 -15.66 3.28 4.64
N ASP A 67 -16.55 3.86 3.85
CA ASP A 67 -16.24 4.37 2.52
C ASP A 67 -15.82 5.85 2.55
N VAL A 68 -14.69 6.13 1.91
CA VAL A 68 -14.16 7.47 1.61
C VAL A 68 -13.79 7.50 0.14
N PRO A 69 -14.71 7.87 -0.76
CA PRO A 69 -14.58 7.70 -2.22
C PRO A 69 -13.39 8.43 -2.87
N SER A 70 -12.94 9.51 -2.22
CA SER A 70 -11.77 10.31 -2.59
C SER A 70 -11.11 10.84 -1.34
N ALA A 71 -9.93 11.48 -1.45
CA ALA A 71 -9.27 12.09 -0.31
C ALA A 71 -10.18 13.11 0.39
N ASP A 72 -10.64 12.76 1.60
CA ASP A 72 -11.48 13.60 2.46
C ASP A 72 -11.07 13.42 3.93
N PRO A 73 -10.13 14.25 4.42
CA PRO A 73 -9.65 14.18 5.80
C PRO A 73 -10.74 14.38 6.86
N GLY A 74 -11.76 15.20 6.55
CA GLY A 74 -12.87 15.49 7.45
C GLY A 74 -13.78 14.28 7.63
N LEU A 75 -14.20 13.68 6.52
CA LEU A 75 -15.00 12.46 6.50
C LEU A 75 -14.24 11.30 7.17
N SER A 76 -12.97 11.08 6.81
CA SER A 76 -12.15 10.03 7.37
C SER A 76 -12.02 10.14 8.89
N LYS A 77 -11.84 11.37 9.41
CA LYS A 77 -11.81 11.64 10.85
C LYS A 77 -13.14 11.31 11.53
N SER A 78 -14.26 11.70 10.93
CA SER A 78 -15.60 11.43 11.44
C SER A 78 -15.90 9.93 11.49
N LEU A 79 -15.58 9.21 10.40
CA LEU A 79 -15.77 7.76 10.30
C LEU A 79 -14.87 6.98 11.28
N ALA A 80 -13.62 7.41 11.49
CA ALA A 80 -12.75 6.82 12.49
C ALA A 80 -13.31 6.98 13.91
N GLN A 81 -13.85 8.16 14.23
CA GLN A 81 -14.51 8.39 15.51
C GLN A 81 -15.77 7.53 15.70
N GLU A 82 -16.56 7.35 14.63
CA GLU A 82 -17.73 6.47 14.66
C GLU A 82 -17.33 5.02 14.90
N LEU A 83 -16.36 4.50 14.16
CA LEU A 83 -15.81 3.15 14.31
C LEU A 83 -15.34 2.90 15.76
N VAL A 84 -14.61 3.84 16.34
CA VAL A 84 -14.09 3.70 17.71
C VAL A 84 -15.20 3.80 18.76
N ILE A 85 -16.09 4.82 18.65
CA ILE A 85 -17.05 5.14 19.74
C ILE A 85 -18.31 4.28 19.63
N LYS A 86 -18.86 4.10 18.42
CA LYS A 86 -20.13 3.38 18.22
C LYS A 86 -19.93 1.90 17.98
N ASP A 87 -18.98 1.56 17.10
CA ASP A 87 -18.76 0.16 16.69
C ASP A 87 -17.80 -0.57 17.65
N GLY A 88 -17.00 0.19 18.43
CA GLY A 88 -16.06 -0.35 19.41
C GLY A 88 -14.89 -1.10 18.78
N VAL A 89 -14.38 -0.60 17.63
CA VAL A 89 -13.21 -1.22 17.00
C VAL A 89 -11.96 -1.07 17.86
N GLN A 90 -11.15 -2.10 17.87
CA GLN A 90 -9.88 -2.17 18.61
C GLN A 90 -8.67 -1.88 17.74
N TYR A 91 -8.85 -1.88 16.42
CA TYR A 91 -7.83 -1.58 15.41
C TYR A 91 -8.44 -0.74 14.30
N LEU A 92 -7.70 0.26 13.82
CA LEU A 92 -8.01 0.99 12.59
C LEU A 92 -7.03 0.57 11.49
N ALA A 93 -7.52 0.41 10.27
CA ALA A 93 -6.71 -0.04 9.14
C ALA A 93 -7.18 0.55 7.81
N GLY A 94 -6.42 0.30 6.74
CA GLY A 94 -6.75 0.79 5.41
C GLY A 94 -5.98 2.06 5.05
N PHE A 95 -6.70 3.14 4.81
CA PHE A 95 -6.17 4.46 4.43
C PHE A 95 -5.44 4.45 3.08
N TYR A 96 -6.21 4.68 2.04
CA TYR A 96 -5.66 4.77 0.69
C TYR A 96 -4.93 6.09 0.47
N PHE A 97 -5.50 7.21 0.91
CA PHE A 97 -4.92 8.54 0.75
C PHE A 97 -4.19 9.02 2.01
N THR A 98 -3.05 9.68 1.79
CA THR A 98 -2.24 10.28 2.87
C THR A 98 -3.00 11.31 3.72
N PRO A 99 -3.76 12.27 3.15
CA PRO A 99 -4.49 13.25 3.94
C PRO A 99 -5.43 12.63 4.97
N ASP A 100 -6.06 11.50 4.61
CA ASP A 100 -6.99 10.76 5.46
C ASP A 100 -6.27 10.13 6.66
N ALA A 101 -5.18 9.41 6.40
CA ALA A 101 -4.34 8.84 7.45
C ALA A 101 -3.79 9.90 8.40
N MET A 102 -3.32 11.04 7.86
CA MET A 102 -2.79 12.16 8.62
C MET A 102 -3.83 12.82 9.53
N ALA A 103 -5.09 12.89 9.09
CA ALA A 103 -6.18 13.47 9.89
C ALA A 103 -6.63 12.56 11.04
N VAL A 104 -6.52 11.23 10.86
CA VAL A 104 -6.94 10.23 11.85
C VAL A 104 -5.84 9.96 12.88
N ALA A 105 -4.57 9.94 12.49
CA ALA A 105 -3.46 9.57 13.36
C ALA A 105 -3.43 10.31 14.73
N PRO A 106 -3.72 11.62 14.85
CA PRO A 106 -3.76 12.31 16.15
C PRO A 106 -4.85 11.84 17.12
N LEU A 107 -5.84 11.06 16.66
CA LEU A 107 -6.91 10.55 17.51
C LEU A 107 -6.51 9.29 18.28
N LEU A 108 -5.51 8.56 17.80
CA LEU A 108 -5.21 7.17 18.18
C LEU A 108 -4.84 7.02 19.65
N GLU A 109 -3.99 7.91 20.16
CA GLU A 109 -3.53 7.85 21.55
C GLU A 109 -4.67 8.02 22.55
N LYS A 110 -5.56 9.02 22.31
CA LYS A 110 -6.76 9.23 23.13
C LYS A 110 -7.74 8.06 23.01
N ALA A 111 -7.85 7.49 21.83
CA ALA A 111 -8.73 6.35 21.57
C ALA A 111 -8.17 5.02 22.09
N ASN A 112 -6.86 4.94 22.39
CA ASN A 112 -6.12 3.70 22.68
C ASN A 112 -6.32 2.64 21.58
N VAL A 113 -6.21 3.05 20.31
CA VAL A 113 -6.41 2.20 19.13
C VAL A 113 -5.22 2.36 18.19
N PRO A 114 -4.51 1.28 17.82
CA PRO A 114 -3.45 1.36 16.82
C PRO A 114 -4.02 1.46 15.41
N MET A 115 -3.23 2.00 14.50
CA MET A 115 -3.57 2.17 13.09
C MET A 115 -2.55 1.47 12.19
N VAL A 116 -3.03 0.61 11.29
CA VAL A 116 -2.21 -0.04 10.27
C VAL A 116 -2.51 0.56 8.90
N VAL A 117 -1.52 1.27 8.34
CA VAL A 117 -1.62 1.93 7.04
C VAL A 117 -1.31 0.94 5.92
N MET A 118 -2.32 0.66 5.07
CA MET A 118 -2.26 -0.38 4.03
C MET A 118 -1.96 0.16 2.62
N ASN A 119 -1.95 1.49 2.42
CA ASN A 119 -1.59 2.10 1.13
C ASN A 119 -0.94 3.49 1.26
N ALA A 120 -1.52 4.43 2.00
CA ALA A 120 -1.03 5.81 2.06
C ALA A 120 0.50 5.91 2.23
N ALA A 121 1.20 6.72 1.39
CA ALA A 121 2.62 6.51 1.09
C ALA A 121 3.58 7.62 1.56
N THR A 122 3.09 8.70 2.21
CA THR A 122 3.97 9.75 2.73
C THR A 122 4.70 9.29 3.99
N SER A 123 6.03 9.48 4.03
CA SER A 123 6.86 9.07 5.17
C SER A 123 6.39 9.67 6.50
N ALA A 124 5.97 10.93 6.51
CA ALA A 124 5.58 11.66 7.72
C ALA A 124 4.34 11.12 8.47
N ILE A 125 3.57 10.18 7.93
CA ILE A 125 2.35 9.66 8.59
C ILE A 125 2.67 9.08 9.97
N VAL A 126 3.72 8.28 10.10
CA VAL A 126 4.12 7.63 11.36
C VAL A 126 4.58 8.61 12.44
N THR A 127 4.94 9.85 12.07
CA THR A 127 5.32 10.88 13.02
C THR A 127 4.12 11.53 13.72
N LYS A 128 2.89 11.27 13.24
CA LYS A 128 1.67 11.87 13.77
C LYS A 128 1.13 11.16 15.00
N SER A 129 1.52 9.90 15.21
CA SER A 129 1.27 9.16 16.45
C SER A 129 2.23 7.97 16.54
N PRO A 130 2.70 7.60 17.75
CA PRO A 130 3.47 6.39 17.98
C PRO A 130 2.66 5.10 17.73
N LEU A 131 1.34 5.21 17.59
CA LEU A 131 0.44 4.08 17.38
C LEU A 131 0.19 3.76 15.89
N VAL A 132 0.91 4.40 14.98
CA VAL A 132 0.84 4.12 13.53
C VAL A 132 1.92 3.11 13.14
N VAL A 133 1.49 2.07 12.42
CA VAL A 133 2.36 1.08 11.75
C VAL A 133 2.01 1.06 10.26
N ARG A 134 2.98 0.89 9.39
CA ARG A 134 2.77 0.81 7.94
C ARG A 134 3.15 -0.55 7.40
N THR A 135 2.24 -1.16 6.65
CA THR A 135 2.47 -2.40 5.90
C THR A 135 2.46 -2.20 4.38
N SER A 136 2.24 -0.97 3.91
CA SER A 136 2.23 -0.64 2.48
C SER A 136 3.64 -0.36 1.94
N PHE A 137 3.97 0.89 1.75
CA PHE A 137 5.25 1.38 1.21
C PHE A 137 5.40 2.87 1.51
N THR A 138 6.57 3.44 1.25
CA THR A 138 6.75 4.88 1.12
C THR A 138 7.18 5.26 -0.29
N MET A 139 6.90 6.50 -0.69
CA MET A 139 7.34 6.97 -2.01
C MET A 139 8.86 7.03 -2.11
N TRP A 140 9.56 7.25 -1.01
CA TRP A 140 11.02 7.18 -0.96
C TRP A 140 11.54 5.80 -1.36
N GLN A 141 10.91 4.73 -0.87
CA GLN A 141 11.29 3.35 -1.24
C GLN A 141 11.14 3.10 -2.74
N ASN A 142 10.04 3.56 -3.33
CA ASN A 142 9.75 3.29 -4.73
C ASN A 142 10.50 4.25 -5.69
N ALA A 143 10.66 5.52 -5.34
CA ALA A 143 11.27 6.49 -6.25
C ALA A 143 12.81 6.45 -6.26
N THR A 144 13.45 6.19 -5.11
CA THR A 144 14.91 6.20 -5.01
C THR A 144 15.59 5.18 -5.94
N PRO A 145 15.18 3.90 -6.00
CA PRO A 145 15.81 2.93 -6.90
C PRO A 145 15.69 3.29 -8.38
N MET A 146 14.61 4.00 -8.78
CA MET A 146 14.44 4.44 -10.18
C MET A 146 15.56 5.38 -10.63
N THR A 147 16.18 6.13 -9.73
CA THR A 147 17.28 7.04 -10.09
C THR A 147 18.48 6.31 -10.67
N GLN A 148 18.78 5.12 -10.16
CA GLN A 148 19.83 4.27 -10.71
C GLN A 148 19.46 3.76 -12.11
N VAL A 149 18.21 3.33 -12.32
CA VAL A 149 17.72 2.87 -13.61
C VAL A 149 17.82 3.96 -14.67
N VAL A 150 17.43 5.19 -14.32
CA VAL A 150 17.50 6.36 -15.19
C VAL A 150 18.94 6.70 -15.56
N ALA A 151 19.85 6.67 -14.59
CA ALA A 151 21.28 6.92 -14.82
C ALA A 151 21.91 5.85 -15.73
N GLU A 152 21.61 4.57 -15.50
CA GLU A 152 22.07 3.44 -16.33
C GLU A 152 21.51 3.51 -17.76
N ALA A 153 20.30 4.05 -17.93
CA ALA A 153 19.71 4.33 -19.24
C ALA A 153 20.39 5.50 -20.00
N GLY A 154 21.39 6.14 -19.38
CA GLY A 154 22.17 7.22 -19.98
C GLY A 154 21.46 8.58 -20.00
N VAL A 155 20.31 8.73 -19.35
CA VAL A 155 19.56 9.99 -19.25
C VAL A 155 20.31 10.95 -18.33
N LYS A 156 20.53 12.18 -18.81
CA LYS A 156 21.22 13.25 -18.06
C LYS A 156 20.28 14.38 -17.65
N LYS A 157 19.25 14.62 -18.45
CA LYS A 157 18.25 15.67 -18.22
C LYS A 157 16.87 15.06 -18.13
N ILE A 158 16.19 15.26 -17.03
CA ILE A 158 14.85 14.70 -16.77
C ILE A 158 13.89 15.77 -16.26
N ILE A 159 12.63 15.63 -16.59
CA ILE A 159 11.53 16.40 -16.00
C ILE A 159 10.77 15.50 -15.03
N THR A 160 10.35 16.03 -13.87
CA THR A 160 9.48 15.29 -12.96
C THR A 160 8.04 15.80 -13.06
N VAL A 161 7.07 14.88 -13.04
CA VAL A 161 5.63 15.19 -13.05
C VAL A 161 4.97 14.38 -11.95
N VAL A 162 4.45 15.05 -10.93
CA VAL A 162 3.85 14.38 -9.77
C VAL A 162 2.52 15.03 -9.39
N SER A 163 1.62 14.27 -8.77
CA SER A 163 0.42 14.86 -8.16
C SER A 163 0.79 15.71 -6.95
N ASP A 164 0.15 16.89 -6.82
CA ASP A 164 0.46 17.89 -5.80
C ASP A 164 -0.19 17.52 -4.45
N TYR A 165 0.38 16.52 -3.78
CA TYR A 165 0.04 16.14 -2.41
C TYR A 165 1.22 15.35 -1.79
N GLY A 166 1.11 14.98 -0.51
CA GLY A 166 2.22 14.41 0.25
C GLY A 166 3.05 13.35 -0.47
N PRO A 167 2.47 12.25 -1.00
CA PRO A 167 3.23 11.23 -1.75
C PRO A 167 3.92 11.77 -3.00
N GLY A 168 3.29 12.68 -3.75
CA GLY A 168 3.90 13.27 -4.92
C GLY A 168 5.13 14.11 -4.58
N ILE A 169 5.04 14.91 -3.51
CA ILE A 169 6.16 15.70 -2.99
C ILE A 169 7.30 14.78 -2.52
N ASP A 170 6.98 13.68 -1.83
CA ASP A 170 7.97 12.69 -1.41
C ASP A 170 8.64 12.01 -2.61
N ALA A 171 7.86 11.61 -3.63
CA ALA A 171 8.39 10.99 -4.85
C ALA A 171 9.34 11.92 -5.61
N GLU A 172 8.93 13.19 -5.82
CA GLU A 172 9.75 14.22 -6.45
C GLU A 172 11.05 14.45 -5.68
N THR A 173 10.94 14.62 -4.36
CA THR A 173 12.09 14.89 -3.49
C THR A 173 13.08 13.73 -3.49
N ALA A 174 12.59 12.50 -3.34
CA ALA A 174 13.40 11.29 -3.35
C ALA A 174 14.11 11.08 -4.69
N PHE A 175 13.35 11.23 -5.78
CA PHE A 175 13.89 11.06 -7.11
C PHE A 175 14.94 12.14 -7.43
N LYS A 176 14.62 13.41 -7.18
CA LYS A 176 15.54 14.52 -7.45
C LYS A 176 16.86 14.35 -6.67
N ALA A 177 16.77 14.12 -5.36
CA ALA A 177 17.95 13.93 -4.52
C ALA A 177 18.85 12.77 -4.98
N GLY A 178 18.26 11.63 -5.35
CA GLY A 178 18.99 10.47 -5.83
C GLY A 178 19.58 10.66 -7.23
N PHE A 179 18.85 11.29 -8.14
CA PHE A 179 19.29 11.50 -9.52
C PHE A 179 20.40 12.56 -9.63
N GLU A 180 20.28 13.68 -8.91
CA GLU A 180 21.31 14.72 -8.85
C GLU A 180 22.61 14.20 -8.21
N LYS A 181 22.51 13.33 -7.18
CA LYS A 181 23.66 12.65 -6.59
C LYS A 181 24.41 11.76 -7.60
N GLN A 182 23.75 11.27 -8.64
CA GLN A 182 24.34 10.49 -9.73
C GLN A 182 24.79 11.35 -10.92
N GLY A 183 24.80 12.68 -10.77
CA GLY A 183 25.23 13.63 -11.80
C GLY A 183 24.19 13.94 -12.87
N GLY A 184 22.93 13.56 -12.65
CA GLY A 184 21.79 13.96 -13.48
C GLY A 184 21.29 15.37 -13.14
N THR A 185 20.42 15.91 -13.98
CA THR A 185 19.78 17.22 -13.78
C THR A 185 18.28 17.11 -13.94
N VAL A 186 17.51 17.51 -12.92
CA VAL A 186 16.07 17.72 -13.03
C VAL A 186 15.86 19.12 -13.60
N VAL A 187 15.49 19.19 -14.89
CA VAL A 187 15.37 20.48 -15.60
C VAL A 187 14.13 21.25 -15.19
N GLU A 188 13.08 20.52 -14.79
CA GLU A 188 11.83 21.10 -14.30
C GLU A 188 11.07 20.09 -13.43
N SER A 189 10.31 20.60 -12.46
CA SER A 189 9.40 19.82 -11.62
C SER A 189 7.99 20.36 -11.76
N LEU A 190 7.08 19.52 -12.26
CA LEU A 190 5.67 19.85 -12.47
C LEU A 190 4.82 19.13 -11.40
N ARG A 191 4.06 19.90 -10.66
CA ARG A 191 3.09 19.38 -9.69
C ARG A 191 1.68 19.61 -10.20
N LEU A 192 0.89 18.55 -10.28
CA LEU A 192 -0.44 18.56 -10.86
C LEU A 192 -1.50 18.40 -9.77
N PRO A 193 -2.56 19.22 -9.77
CA PRO A 193 -3.72 18.94 -8.92
C PRO A 193 -4.22 17.50 -9.09
N MET A 194 -4.65 16.84 -8.02
CA MET A 194 -5.13 15.45 -8.08
C MET A 194 -6.33 15.24 -9.02
N ALA A 195 -7.09 16.30 -9.29
CA ALA A 195 -8.23 16.27 -10.22
C ALA A 195 -7.85 16.54 -11.68
N THR A 196 -6.56 16.66 -12.00
CA THR A 196 -6.10 16.88 -13.39
C THR A 196 -6.51 15.72 -14.28
N ASN A 197 -7.18 16.04 -15.41
CA ASN A 197 -7.64 15.08 -16.40
C ASN A 197 -7.26 15.47 -17.85
N ASP A 198 -6.80 16.71 -18.08
CA ASP A 198 -6.21 17.15 -19.34
C ASP A 198 -4.69 17.23 -19.21
N PHE A 199 -4.00 16.33 -19.88
CA PHE A 199 -2.54 16.23 -19.85
C PHE A 199 -1.86 16.78 -21.11
N ALA A 200 -2.60 17.21 -22.13
CA ALA A 200 -2.00 17.71 -23.37
C ALA A 200 -1.08 18.92 -23.17
N PRO A 201 -1.43 19.95 -22.34
CA PRO A 201 -0.51 21.05 -22.04
C PRO A 201 0.76 20.58 -21.33
N ILE A 202 0.66 19.57 -20.47
CA ILE A 202 1.80 18.98 -19.74
C ILE A 202 2.75 18.28 -20.72
N MET A 203 2.20 17.48 -21.64
CA MET A 203 3.00 16.80 -22.68
C MET A 203 3.72 17.79 -23.59
N GLN A 204 3.08 18.91 -23.94
CA GLN A 204 3.73 19.97 -24.70
C GLN A 204 4.89 20.58 -23.90
N ARG A 205 4.68 20.88 -22.61
CA ARG A 205 5.73 21.44 -21.74
C ARG A 205 6.92 20.49 -21.58
N ILE A 206 6.66 19.17 -21.51
CA ILE A 206 7.72 18.16 -21.49
C ILE A 206 8.55 18.21 -22.78
N LYS A 207 7.92 18.32 -23.94
CA LYS A 207 8.63 18.46 -25.23
C LYS A 207 9.51 19.71 -25.26
N ASP A 208 8.98 20.83 -24.80
CA ASP A 208 9.66 22.13 -24.85
C ASP A 208 10.80 22.24 -23.84
N SER A 209 10.82 21.39 -22.80
CA SER A 209 11.83 21.40 -21.75
C SER A 209 13.22 20.94 -22.19
N GLY A 210 13.32 20.23 -23.33
CA GLY A 210 14.55 19.58 -23.76
C GLY A 210 15.00 18.42 -22.89
N ALA A 211 14.09 17.87 -22.06
CA ALA A 211 14.36 16.70 -21.23
C ALA A 211 14.50 15.44 -22.10
N GLU A 212 15.46 14.59 -21.75
CA GLU A 212 15.71 13.28 -22.40
C GLU A 212 14.78 12.20 -21.79
N GLY A 213 14.21 12.48 -20.63
CA GLY A 213 13.31 11.58 -19.93
C GLY A 213 12.30 12.32 -19.06
N LEU A 214 11.31 11.55 -18.63
CA LEU A 214 10.23 11.92 -17.74
C LEU A 214 10.19 10.93 -16.59
N PHE A 215 10.17 11.44 -15.33
CA PHE A 215 9.80 10.65 -14.15
C PHE A 215 8.42 11.09 -13.67
N ALA A 216 7.52 10.13 -13.43
CA ALA A 216 6.16 10.46 -13.02
C ALA A 216 5.68 9.66 -11.81
N PHE A 217 4.83 10.33 -11.01
CA PHE A 217 3.98 9.72 -9.99
C PHE A 217 2.59 10.36 -10.00
N LEU A 218 1.56 9.54 -10.19
CA LEU A 218 0.16 9.86 -9.95
C LEU A 218 -0.47 8.70 -9.16
N PRO A 219 -1.47 8.94 -8.31
CA PRO A 219 -2.16 7.85 -7.61
C PRO A 219 -2.90 6.96 -8.62
N SER A 220 -2.83 5.64 -8.43
CA SER A 220 -3.49 4.65 -9.31
C SER A 220 -4.99 4.93 -9.44
N GLY A 221 -5.48 4.94 -10.68
CA GLY A 221 -6.87 5.23 -11.02
C GLY A 221 -6.99 5.99 -12.35
N PRO A 222 -8.12 6.64 -12.64
CA PRO A 222 -8.36 7.32 -13.91
C PRO A 222 -7.26 8.29 -14.37
N PRO A 223 -6.58 9.07 -13.49
CA PRO A 223 -5.51 9.97 -13.92
C PRO A 223 -4.31 9.25 -14.54
N THR A 224 -3.97 8.05 -14.06
CA THR A 224 -2.81 7.29 -14.58
C THR A 224 -3.04 6.81 -16.00
N LEU A 225 -4.24 6.30 -16.30
CA LEU A 225 -4.65 5.92 -17.66
C LEU A 225 -4.55 7.09 -18.64
N GLY A 226 -5.12 8.25 -18.25
CA GLY A 226 -5.09 9.46 -19.06
C GLY A 226 -3.67 9.95 -19.32
N PHE A 227 -2.79 9.90 -18.32
CA PHE A 227 -1.41 10.36 -18.42
C PHE A 227 -0.57 9.48 -19.37
N VAL A 228 -0.63 8.14 -19.19
CA VAL A 228 0.11 7.20 -20.06
C VAL A 228 -0.39 7.30 -21.49
N LYS A 229 -1.71 7.43 -21.70
CA LYS A 229 -2.28 7.65 -23.03
C LYS A 229 -1.79 8.95 -23.64
N ALA A 230 -1.82 10.06 -22.90
CA ALA A 230 -1.37 11.36 -23.38
C ALA A 230 0.12 11.37 -23.77
N TYR A 231 0.98 10.66 -23.03
CA TYR A 231 2.40 10.50 -23.39
C TYR A 231 2.57 9.93 -24.81
N ASN A 232 1.81 8.89 -25.16
CA ASN A 232 1.87 8.28 -26.49
C ASN A 232 1.21 9.16 -27.56
N ASP A 233 -0.01 9.63 -27.33
CA ASP A 233 -0.81 10.39 -28.29
C ASP A 233 -0.14 11.70 -28.68
N ASN A 234 0.58 12.32 -27.75
CA ASN A 234 1.35 13.54 -28.05
C ASN A 234 2.75 13.26 -28.62
N GLY A 235 3.09 12.01 -28.89
CA GLY A 235 4.31 11.63 -29.60
C GLY A 235 5.61 11.80 -28.81
N LEU A 236 5.58 11.82 -27.47
CA LEU A 236 6.80 11.92 -26.64
C LEU A 236 7.71 10.70 -26.84
N LYS A 237 7.12 9.51 -26.93
CA LYS A 237 7.86 8.26 -27.24
C LYS A 237 8.58 8.36 -28.59
N ALA A 238 7.90 8.86 -29.62
CA ALA A 238 8.49 9.07 -30.96
C ALA A 238 9.58 10.16 -30.96
N ALA A 239 9.46 11.15 -30.07
CA ALA A 239 10.47 12.19 -29.84
C ALA A 239 11.68 11.71 -29.03
N GLY A 240 11.70 10.45 -28.56
CA GLY A 240 12.81 9.87 -27.81
C GLY A 240 12.81 10.22 -26.32
N VAL A 241 11.78 10.84 -25.78
CA VAL A 241 11.65 11.10 -24.34
C VAL A 241 11.34 9.79 -23.61
N LYS A 242 12.28 9.28 -22.81
CA LYS A 242 12.12 8.04 -22.06
C LYS A 242 11.17 8.23 -20.88
N PHE A 243 10.29 7.26 -20.62
CA PHE A 243 9.30 7.33 -19.55
C PHE A 243 9.65 6.36 -18.41
N PHE A 244 9.85 6.93 -17.23
CA PHE A 244 10.10 6.23 -15.99
C PHE A 244 9.05 6.66 -14.94
N ALA A 245 8.65 5.74 -14.07
CA ALA A 245 7.61 6.03 -13.09
C ALA A 245 7.70 5.13 -11.85
N THR A 246 6.96 5.49 -10.80
CA THR A 246 6.61 4.52 -9.77
C THR A 246 5.50 3.60 -10.27
N GLY A 247 5.39 2.42 -9.66
CA GLY A 247 4.44 1.42 -10.09
C GLY A 247 2.97 1.78 -9.94
N ASP A 248 2.67 2.89 -9.28
CA ASP A 248 1.32 3.44 -9.19
C ASP A 248 0.72 3.79 -10.56
N LEU A 249 1.59 4.10 -11.56
CA LEU A 249 1.15 4.42 -12.92
C LEU A 249 0.72 3.19 -13.71
N THR A 250 1.10 2.00 -13.29
CA THR A 250 0.87 0.74 -14.02
C THR A 250 0.30 -0.34 -13.12
N PRO A 251 -0.81 -0.05 -12.39
CA PRO A 251 -1.46 -1.10 -11.61
C PRO A 251 -1.95 -2.20 -12.56
N GLU A 252 -1.88 -3.44 -12.14
CA GLU A 252 -2.25 -4.60 -12.96
C GLU A 252 -3.68 -4.51 -13.48
N SER A 253 -4.59 -3.91 -12.70
CA SER A 253 -5.98 -3.66 -13.11
C SER A 253 -6.12 -2.82 -14.38
N ASP A 254 -5.16 -1.96 -14.66
CA ASP A 254 -5.22 -0.99 -15.76
C ASP A 254 -4.47 -1.49 -17.01
N LEU A 255 -3.61 -2.49 -16.89
CA LEU A 255 -2.79 -2.99 -18.00
C LEU A 255 -3.60 -3.42 -19.23
N PRO A 256 -4.75 -4.11 -19.11
CA PRO A 256 -5.56 -4.45 -20.28
C PRO A 256 -6.09 -3.23 -21.06
N VAL A 257 -6.36 -2.12 -20.35
CA VAL A 257 -6.85 -0.87 -20.94
C VAL A 257 -5.71 -0.08 -21.57
N LEU A 258 -4.55 -0.06 -20.93
CA LEU A 258 -3.34 0.59 -21.47
C LEU A 258 -2.83 -0.10 -22.73
N GLY A 259 -2.93 -1.43 -22.78
CA GLY A 259 -2.59 -2.23 -23.96
C GLY A 259 -1.14 -2.03 -24.42
N ASP A 260 -0.93 -2.12 -25.74
CA ASP A 260 0.41 -1.97 -26.35
C ASP A 260 1.03 -0.57 -26.13
N ASN A 261 0.23 0.44 -25.79
CA ASN A 261 0.74 1.77 -25.47
C ASN A 261 1.68 1.80 -24.26
N ALA A 262 1.54 0.85 -23.36
CA ALA A 262 2.35 0.77 -22.16
C ALA A 262 3.52 -0.23 -22.26
N LEU A 263 3.63 -1.01 -23.35
CA LEU A 263 4.72 -1.98 -23.53
C LEU A 263 6.09 -1.31 -23.45
N GLY A 264 6.96 -1.93 -22.64
CA GLY A 264 8.32 -1.46 -22.39
C GLY A 264 8.41 -0.30 -21.39
N LEU A 265 7.29 0.17 -20.81
CA LEU A 265 7.31 1.17 -19.77
C LEU A 265 7.89 0.56 -18.49
N GLN A 266 8.88 1.23 -17.90
CA GLN A 266 9.58 0.76 -16.71
C GLN A 266 9.12 1.50 -15.46
N THR A 267 8.87 0.73 -14.40
CA THR A 267 8.47 1.26 -13.08
C THR A 267 9.25 0.58 -11.97
N THR A 268 9.44 1.30 -10.87
CA THR A 268 9.90 0.70 -9.60
C THR A 268 8.75 0.62 -8.62
N TYR A 269 8.54 -0.58 -8.04
CA TYR A 269 7.45 -0.82 -7.11
C TYR A 269 7.76 -1.97 -6.16
N HIS A 270 7.07 -1.98 -5.03
CA HIS A 270 7.25 -2.97 -3.97
C HIS A 270 6.57 -4.32 -4.24
N TYR A 271 5.80 -4.45 -5.32
CA TYR A 271 5.05 -5.66 -5.66
C TYR A 271 4.71 -5.74 -7.15
N ALA A 272 4.61 -6.94 -7.67
CA ALA A 272 3.96 -7.29 -8.92
C ALA A 272 3.07 -8.53 -8.68
N VAL A 273 1.87 -8.58 -9.25
CA VAL A 273 0.98 -9.75 -9.15
C VAL A 273 1.64 -10.99 -9.75
N SER A 274 2.56 -10.79 -10.70
CA SER A 274 3.37 -11.84 -11.35
C SER A 274 4.59 -12.31 -10.54
N HIS A 275 4.79 -11.81 -9.30
CA HIS A 275 5.93 -12.22 -8.46
C HIS A 275 5.96 -13.73 -8.27
N ASP A 276 7.11 -14.37 -8.58
CA ASP A 276 7.23 -15.83 -8.57
C ASP A 276 7.69 -16.35 -7.21
N SER A 277 6.75 -16.55 -6.31
CA SER A 277 6.96 -17.24 -5.03
C SER A 277 5.76 -18.10 -4.65
N PRO A 278 5.94 -19.14 -3.83
CA PRO A 278 4.82 -19.94 -3.32
C PRO A 278 3.80 -19.13 -2.56
N GLU A 279 4.27 -18.18 -1.74
CA GLU A 279 3.43 -17.28 -0.94
C GLU A 279 2.57 -16.40 -1.83
N ASN A 280 3.15 -15.87 -2.91
CA ASN A 280 2.40 -15.05 -3.86
C ASN A 280 1.36 -15.88 -4.63
N LYS A 281 1.70 -17.09 -5.06
CA LYS A 281 0.76 -17.97 -5.77
C LYS A 281 -0.47 -18.27 -4.91
N ALA A 282 -0.28 -18.62 -3.64
CA ALA A 282 -1.37 -18.87 -2.70
C ALA A 282 -2.21 -17.61 -2.45
N PHE A 283 -1.56 -16.47 -2.24
CA PHE A 283 -2.22 -15.18 -2.06
C PHE A 283 -3.05 -14.78 -3.29
N VAL A 284 -2.46 -14.81 -4.49
CA VAL A 284 -3.13 -14.43 -5.74
C VAL A 284 -4.36 -15.28 -5.99
N GLU A 285 -4.26 -16.61 -5.75
CA GLU A 285 -5.41 -17.52 -5.88
C GLU A 285 -6.55 -17.12 -4.92
N ALA A 286 -6.24 -16.89 -3.64
CA ALA A 286 -7.24 -16.54 -2.64
C ALA A 286 -7.84 -15.14 -2.90
N ALA A 287 -7.00 -14.14 -3.22
CA ALA A 287 -7.44 -12.76 -3.47
C ALA A 287 -8.31 -12.65 -4.73
N ARG A 288 -7.96 -13.37 -5.80
CA ARG A 288 -8.77 -13.42 -7.03
C ARG A 288 -10.14 -14.05 -6.80
N LYS A 289 -10.27 -15.04 -5.92
CA LYS A 289 -11.55 -15.60 -5.53
C LYS A 289 -12.45 -14.60 -4.79
N ALA A 290 -11.85 -13.66 -4.05
CA ALA A 290 -12.58 -12.63 -3.32
C ALA A 290 -13.01 -11.44 -4.19
N LEU A 291 -12.37 -11.24 -5.35
CA LEU A 291 -12.71 -10.19 -6.31
C LEU A 291 -13.84 -10.67 -7.25
N GLY A 292 -14.79 -9.79 -7.55
CA GLY A 292 -15.80 -10.05 -8.58
C GLY A 292 -15.20 -10.16 -9.99
N ASN A 293 -14.11 -9.42 -10.25
CA ASN A 293 -13.30 -9.50 -11.45
C ASN A 293 -11.82 -9.81 -11.06
N PRO A 294 -11.33 -11.03 -11.29
CA PRO A 294 -9.96 -11.44 -10.97
C PRO A 294 -8.86 -10.59 -11.62
N ALA A 295 -9.15 -9.94 -12.76
CA ALA A 295 -8.22 -9.07 -13.43
C ALA A 295 -7.96 -7.73 -12.69
N GLU A 296 -8.84 -7.36 -11.75
CA GLU A 296 -8.69 -6.14 -10.93
C GLU A 296 -7.68 -6.30 -9.78
N LEU A 297 -7.07 -7.46 -9.58
CA LEU A 297 -6.08 -7.65 -8.52
C LEU A 297 -4.86 -6.76 -8.73
N ALA A 298 -4.52 -5.98 -7.71
CA ALA A 298 -3.43 -5.01 -7.74
C ALA A 298 -2.78 -4.85 -6.34
N ALA A 299 -1.69 -4.10 -6.28
CA ALA A 299 -0.87 -3.94 -5.08
C ALA A 299 -1.58 -3.54 -3.77
N PRO A 300 -2.68 -2.76 -3.74
CA PRO A 300 -3.36 -2.50 -2.47
C PRO A 300 -3.82 -3.76 -1.73
N ALA A 301 -4.07 -4.87 -2.46
CA ALA A 301 -4.45 -6.14 -1.85
C ALA A 301 -3.31 -6.74 -1.00
N VAL A 302 -2.06 -6.69 -1.47
CA VAL A 302 -0.92 -7.23 -0.69
C VAL A 302 -0.63 -6.40 0.55
N GLY A 303 -0.79 -5.07 0.47
CA GLY A 303 -0.66 -4.18 1.64
C GLY A 303 -1.71 -4.48 2.71
N ALA A 304 -2.94 -4.82 2.29
CA ALA A 304 -4.02 -5.22 3.18
C ALA A 304 -3.82 -6.63 3.77
N TYR A 305 -3.33 -7.58 2.97
CA TYR A 305 -2.97 -8.92 3.42
C TYR A 305 -1.92 -8.87 4.53
N ASP A 306 -0.83 -8.14 4.31
CA ASP A 306 0.23 -7.93 5.31
C ASP A 306 -0.27 -7.11 6.51
N GLY A 307 -1.21 -6.19 6.28
CA GLY A 307 -1.89 -5.47 7.34
C GLY A 307 -2.63 -6.38 8.30
N MET A 308 -3.35 -7.36 7.78
CA MET A 308 -4.02 -8.39 8.60
C MET A 308 -3.02 -9.28 9.32
N PHE A 309 -1.90 -9.65 8.68
CA PHE A 309 -0.83 -10.38 9.36
C PHE A 309 -0.28 -9.60 10.56
N VAL A 310 0.04 -8.32 10.40
CA VAL A 310 0.54 -7.47 11.49
C VAL A 310 -0.52 -7.32 12.59
N ILE A 311 -1.79 -7.07 12.23
CA ILE A 311 -2.89 -6.99 13.21
C ILE A 311 -3.04 -8.30 13.98
N SER A 312 -2.90 -9.47 13.33
CA SER A 312 -2.95 -10.76 14.01
C SER A 312 -1.88 -10.90 15.09
N LYS A 313 -0.66 -10.42 14.82
CA LYS A 313 0.44 -10.41 15.82
C LYS A 313 0.19 -9.43 16.95
N MET A 314 -0.43 -8.30 16.67
CA MET A 314 -0.90 -7.37 17.70
C MET A 314 -1.96 -8.02 18.60
N ILE A 315 -2.93 -8.74 18.03
CA ILE A 315 -3.98 -9.47 18.76
C ILE A 315 -3.37 -10.60 19.60
N GLU A 316 -2.44 -11.38 19.04
CA GLU A 316 -1.72 -12.44 19.78
C GLU A 316 -1.02 -11.87 21.02
N ALA A 317 -0.33 -10.74 20.88
CA ALA A 317 0.40 -10.10 21.98
C ALA A 317 -0.52 -9.55 23.08
N THR A 318 -1.70 -9.02 22.72
CA THR A 318 -2.65 -8.42 23.68
C THR A 318 -3.68 -9.41 24.20
N GLY A 319 -3.80 -10.59 23.58
CA GLY A 319 -4.88 -11.55 23.86
C GLY A 319 -6.26 -11.02 23.44
N GLY A 320 -6.31 -10.11 22.45
CA GLY A 320 -7.53 -9.46 21.98
C GLY A 320 -8.02 -8.32 22.86
N LYS A 321 -7.28 -7.93 23.92
CA LYS A 321 -7.66 -6.82 24.80
C LYS A 321 -7.14 -5.49 24.26
N PRO A 322 -7.88 -4.38 24.45
CA PRO A 322 -7.45 -3.05 24.01
C PRO A 322 -6.19 -2.57 24.77
N ASP A 323 -5.04 -2.64 24.12
CA ASP A 323 -3.75 -2.11 24.59
C ASP A 323 -2.91 -1.72 23.37
N ALA A 324 -3.13 -0.51 22.87
CA ALA A 324 -2.53 -0.05 21.63
C ALA A 324 -1.00 0.06 21.70
N ALA A 325 -0.46 0.46 22.85
CA ALA A 325 0.98 0.58 23.03
C ALA A 325 1.67 -0.79 22.98
N LYS A 326 1.11 -1.78 23.71
CA LYS A 326 1.61 -3.16 23.71
C LYS A 326 1.46 -3.80 22.32
N ALA A 327 0.34 -3.54 21.63
CA ALA A 327 0.10 -4.03 20.30
C ALA A 327 1.17 -3.55 19.30
N VAL A 328 1.48 -2.24 19.31
CA VAL A 328 2.50 -1.66 18.43
C VAL A 328 3.90 -2.14 18.81
N GLU A 329 4.22 -2.21 20.11
CA GLU A 329 5.54 -2.67 20.54
C GLU A 329 5.83 -4.12 20.09
N ALA A 330 4.81 -4.98 20.10
CA ALA A 330 4.94 -6.38 19.70
C ALA A 330 5.29 -6.59 18.21
N VAL A 331 5.08 -5.59 17.36
CA VAL A 331 5.35 -5.72 15.94
C VAL A 331 6.56 -4.93 15.46
N LYS A 332 7.23 -4.19 16.35
CA LYS A 332 8.52 -3.57 16.04
C LYS A 332 9.59 -4.62 15.82
N GLY A 333 10.30 -4.55 14.70
CA GLY A 333 11.30 -5.54 14.31
C GLY A 333 10.73 -6.87 13.81
N LEU A 334 9.40 -7.02 13.74
CA LEU A 334 8.75 -8.22 13.19
C LEU A 334 9.17 -8.43 11.75
N SER A 335 9.53 -9.68 11.40
CA SER A 335 9.92 -10.07 10.04
C SER A 335 9.13 -11.28 9.58
N TRP A 336 8.73 -11.31 8.31
CA TRP A 336 8.02 -12.45 7.71
C TRP A 336 8.28 -12.53 6.19
N VAL A 337 7.88 -13.63 5.59
CA VAL A 337 7.82 -13.77 4.13
C VAL A 337 6.40 -13.43 3.68
N SER A 338 6.29 -12.31 2.99
CA SER A 338 5.05 -11.80 2.39
C SER A 338 4.91 -12.34 0.96
N PRO A 339 3.71 -12.29 0.35
CA PRO A 339 3.54 -12.51 -1.09
C PRO A 339 4.46 -11.67 -1.99
N ARG A 340 4.98 -10.55 -1.50
CA ARG A 340 5.95 -9.68 -2.20
C ARG A 340 7.40 -9.93 -1.79
N GLY A 341 7.73 -11.08 -1.19
CA GLY A 341 9.05 -11.42 -0.70
C GLY A 341 9.29 -11.07 0.77
N PRO A 342 10.55 -11.08 1.24
CA PRO A 342 10.87 -10.84 2.65
C PRO A 342 10.62 -9.40 3.04
N VAL A 343 9.94 -9.22 4.18
CA VAL A 343 9.59 -7.89 4.74
C VAL A 343 9.83 -7.86 6.24
N SER A 344 9.99 -6.65 6.78
CA SER A 344 10.05 -6.41 8.22
C SER A 344 9.49 -5.05 8.60
N ILE A 345 9.06 -4.90 9.84
CA ILE A 345 8.70 -3.59 10.40
C ILE A 345 9.94 -3.00 11.06
N ASP A 346 10.37 -1.83 10.60
CA ASP A 346 11.47 -1.10 11.20
C ASP A 346 11.13 -0.72 12.65
N PRO A 347 11.97 -1.06 13.64
CA PRO A 347 11.65 -0.87 15.04
C PRO A 347 11.58 0.61 15.48
N GLU A 348 12.26 1.50 14.79
CA GLU A 348 12.29 2.92 15.12
C GLU A 348 11.16 3.69 14.43
N THR A 349 11.05 3.51 13.13
CA THR A 349 10.09 4.26 12.30
C THR A 349 8.73 3.59 12.19
N ARG A 350 8.61 2.30 12.42
CA ARG A 350 7.41 1.48 12.21
C ARG A 350 6.95 1.44 10.75
N HIS A 351 7.82 1.81 9.82
CA HIS A 351 7.64 1.56 8.39
C HIS A 351 7.99 0.12 8.05
N ILE A 352 7.39 -0.40 7.00
CA ILE A 352 7.85 -1.64 6.40
C ILE A 352 9.20 -1.44 5.71
N THR A 353 10.12 -2.39 5.89
CA THR A 353 11.31 -2.57 5.06
C THR A 353 11.06 -3.74 4.13
N GLN A 354 11.29 -3.58 2.84
CA GLN A 354 10.88 -4.52 1.81
C GLN A 354 11.77 -4.45 0.58
N ASN A 355 11.65 -5.44 -0.30
CA ASN A 355 12.23 -5.35 -1.62
C ASN A 355 11.43 -4.39 -2.50
N VAL A 356 12.12 -3.73 -3.42
CA VAL A 356 11.54 -2.95 -4.51
C VAL A 356 12.03 -3.56 -5.82
N TYR A 357 11.13 -3.72 -6.77
CA TYR A 357 11.38 -4.37 -8.05
C TYR A 357 11.39 -3.36 -9.18
N LEU A 358 12.41 -3.41 -10.04
CA LEU A 358 12.31 -2.84 -11.38
C LEU A 358 11.38 -3.73 -12.18
N ARG A 359 10.29 -3.18 -12.68
CA ARG A 359 9.29 -3.88 -13.48
C ARG A 359 9.20 -3.24 -14.85
N GLU A 360 8.84 -4.05 -15.83
CA GLU A 360 8.56 -3.62 -17.19
C GLU A 360 7.23 -4.22 -17.65
N ILE A 361 6.40 -3.44 -18.33
CA ILE A 361 5.18 -3.97 -18.91
C ILE A 361 5.55 -4.83 -20.12
N ALA A 362 5.19 -6.10 -20.03
CA ALA A 362 5.41 -7.12 -21.05
C ALA A 362 4.16 -7.97 -21.24
N LYS A 363 4.17 -8.84 -22.25
CA LYS A 363 3.18 -9.91 -22.40
C LYS A 363 3.73 -11.22 -21.82
N ASP A 364 2.88 -11.96 -21.10
CA ASP A 364 3.19 -13.33 -20.71
C ASP A 364 3.02 -14.31 -21.88
N ALA A 365 3.21 -15.61 -21.63
CA ALA A 365 3.08 -16.65 -22.65
C ALA A 365 1.66 -16.78 -23.24
N ASP A 366 0.65 -16.36 -22.49
CA ASP A 366 -0.75 -16.38 -22.90
C ASP A 366 -1.19 -15.08 -23.57
N GLY A 367 -0.28 -14.10 -23.69
CA GLY A 367 -0.52 -12.80 -24.31
C GLY A 367 -1.13 -11.75 -23.36
N ASN A 368 -1.26 -12.02 -22.07
CA ASN A 368 -1.74 -11.06 -21.10
C ASN A 368 -0.66 -10.03 -20.76
N TYR A 369 -1.08 -8.78 -20.53
CA TYR A 369 -0.17 -7.75 -20.04
C TYR A 369 0.14 -7.96 -18.56
N ILE A 370 1.43 -7.94 -18.22
CA ILE A 370 1.94 -8.12 -16.87
C ILE A 370 3.02 -7.08 -16.55
N ASN A 371 3.19 -6.77 -15.28
CA ASN A 371 4.39 -6.12 -14.78
C ASN A 371 5.45 -7.20 -14.53
N LYS A 372 6.36 -7.40 -15.48
CA LYS A 372 7.45 -8.36 -15.38
C LYS A 372 8.58 -7.80 -14.53
N GLU A 373 8.98 -8.51 -13.50
CA GLU A 373 10.13 -8.15 -12.66
C GLU A 373 11.44 -8.38 -13.43
N LEU A 374 12.31 -7.37 -13.47
CA LEU A 374 13.62 -7.41 -14.15
C LEU A 374 14.78 -7.43 -13.17
N ARG A 375 14.65 -6.73 -12.03
CA ARG A 375 15.69 -6.60 -11.01
C ARG A 375 15.08 -6.34 -9.65
N THR A 376 15.73 -6.86 -8.60
CA THR A 376 15.36 -6.61 -7.20
C THR A 376 16.36 -5.63 -6.57
N PHE A 377 15.82 -4.62 -5.90
CA PHE A 377 16.52 -3.76 -4.96
C PHE A 377 16.12 -4.22 -3.56
N GLU A 378 17.05 -4.93 -2.91
CA GLU A 378 16.74 -5.62 -1.64
C GLU A 378 16.65 -4.65 -0.46
N LYS A 379 15.81 -4.98 0.52
CA LYS A 379 15.75 -4.36 1.86
C LYS A 379 15.67 -2.83 1.84
N GLN A 380 14.81 -2.28 1.00
CA GLN A 380 14.61 -0.84 0.95
C GLN A 380 13.86 -0.38 2.20
N GLY A 381 14.52 0.39 3.06
CA GLY A 381 13.92 1.13 4.16
C GLY A 381 13.39 2.50 3.70
N ASP A 382 12.90 3.30 4.64
CA ASP A 382 12.44 4.67 4.37
C ASP A 382 13.47 5.73 4.81
N PRO A 383 14.21 6.35 3.89
CA PRO A 383 15.09 7.46 4.24
C PRO A 383 14.37 8.80 4.39
N GLY A 384 13.07 8.89 4.13
CA GLY A 384 12.30 10.14 4.14
C GLY A 384 12.19 10.81 5.52
N LEU A 385 12.51 10.09 6.59
CA LEU A 385 12.60 10.61 7.96
C LEU A 385 14.05 10.81 8.44
N ALA A 386 15.06 10.43 7.66
CA ALA A 386 16.45 10.57 8.06
C ALA A 386 16.82 12.04 8.23
N GLY A 387 17.26 12.41 9.44
CA GLY A 387 17.68 13.77 9.77
C GLY A 387 16.55 14.75 10.11
N LYS A 388 15.34 14.27 10.36
CA LYS A 388 14.19 15.09 10.86
C LYS A 388 13.99 14.92 12.33
#